data_642398fed3e2803d235ba6a315ebbfda
#
_entry.id   642398fed3e2803d235ba6a315ebbfda
#
_cell.length_a   1.000
_cell.length_b   1.000
_cell.length_c   1.000
_cell.angle_alpha   90.00
_cell.angle_beta   90.00
_cell.angle_gamma   90.00
#
_symmetry.space_group_name_H-M   'P 1'
#
loop_
_entity.id
_entity.type
_entity.pdbx_description
1 polymer ?
#
loop_
_entity_poly.entity_id
_entity_poly.type
_entity_poly.pdbx_seq_one_letter_code
_entity_poly.pdbx_strand_id
1 'polypeptide(L)'
;EFKYQIHRHQWMLPQAKAYRISKDEKYIQSWIEAYGSWIETFPYTPGTIFPPAGGSENDVDYQWKGLQVAERVLSQVDIMPYFIHSTNFTPEWLSTFLVAFEKEVECIRLNYYQSGNILISQYQAVATAGMLMPEFKNASTWATEGTQGLNESLDTQFNDDGVEYELDFSYHTAAISDFREIYLIAQANNKTNLLSPSYISKLKKATEFVMDMIYPNYTIDNFNDTRSASYSKSTLLNRLKEYSAMYPDNNELLWVATEGKNGSKPSYTTKAYSTSGYYMLRSGWDKDATMMILKNNYNPTNQCHCQPDNGTFGLYRKDRNFFPDAGVFTYNTGAARTKYASTVNHNTMTIMSKTIGVAKPTGQGGVMEGKMIKLETKNNVDILVTENQQSDDITHRRTVFFVNQKFFVIVDEGYGASTLGTKTNINFHLLSDKDTPSVFDKNLQTSVNNNKYYQAYTNFASNNIFAGTFTETSQDLTAKALSTTDVTNVVSTNTDKEDGPIRLGYQITLRQPKITPIEISATRYITILCPFENDTEREELKVDAKFTDNEDGTAGTFHSEGVSIQVTVKGTVYDLSSK
;
A
#
# COMPACT_ATOMS: atom_id res chain seq x y z
N GLU A 1 -10.75 8.06 21.21
CA GLU A 1 -11.01 8.59 19.86
C GLU A 1 -12.14 9.64 19.88
N PHE A 2 -13.30 9.37 20.48
CA PHE A 2 -14.45 10.29 20.53
C PHE A 2 -14.08 11.71 21.03
N LYS A 3 -13.27 11.83 22.08
CA LYS A 3 -12.87 13.13 22.64
C LYS A 3 -12.08 14.01 21.66
N TYR A 4 -11.41 13.42 20.65
CA TYR A 4 -10.74 14.17 19.59
C TYR A 4 -11.70 14.56 18.47
N GLN A 5 -12.55 13.62 18.04
CA GLN A 5 -13.47 13.82 16.93
C GLN A 5 -14.48 14.93 17.16
N ILE A 6 -14.98 15.08 18.40
CA ILE A 6 -15.99 16.10 18.73
C ILE A 6 -15.47 17.53 18.46
N HIS A 7 -14.15 17.76 18.59
CA HIS A 7 -13.53 19.08 18.41
C HIS A 7 -13.20 19.44 16.97
N ARG A 8 -13.38 18.51 16.03
CA ARG A 8 -13.18 18.74 14.58
C ARG A 8 -14.38 19.37 13.89
N HIS A 9 -15.55 19.35 14.51
CA HIS A 9 -16.82 19.91 14.06
C HIS A 9 -17.38 19.31 12.75
N GLN A 10 -16.77 18.29 12.17
CA GLN A 10 -17.25 17.61 10.97
C GLN A 10 -18.69 17.11 11.10
N TRP A 11 -19.10 16.72 12.32
CA TRP A 11 -20.44 16.27 12.64
C TRP A 11 -21.51 17.35 12.52
N MET A 12 -21.14 18.65 12.44
CA MET A 12 -22.06 19.76 12.20
C MET A 12 -22.43 19.93 10.72
N LEU A 13 -21.61 19.44 9.77
CA LEU A 13 -21.85 19.59 8.35
C LEU A 13 -23.16 18.96 7.83
N PRO A 14 -23.60 17.77 8.30
CA PRO A 14 -24.89 17.21 7.89
C PRO A 14 -26.08 18.13 8.15
N GLN A 15 -26.11 18.86 9.28
CA GLN A 15 -27.19 19.82 9.59
C GLN A 15 -27.14 21.06 8.68
N ALA A 16 -25.96 21.53 8.28
CA ALA A 16 -25.82 22.59 7.29
C ALA A 16 -26.39 22.17 5.92
N LYS A 17 -26.10 20.95 5.48
CA LYS A 17 -26.66 20.35 4.28
C LYS A 17 -28.19 20.19 4.38
N ALA A 18 -28.73 19.78 5.54
CA ALA A 18 -30.16 19.67 5.79
C ALA A 18 -30.84 21.04 5.72
N TYR A 19 -30.23 22.10 6.26
CA TYR A 19 -30.72 23.47 6.10
C TYR A 19 -30.84 23.89 4.62
N ARG A 20 -29.84 23.57 3.80
CA ARG A 20 -29.87 23.91 2.37
C ARG A 20 -31.12 23.36 1.67
N ILE A 21 -31.57 22.16 2.08
CA ILE A 21 -32.73 21.48 1.50
C ILE A 21 -34.03 22.00 2.08
N SER A 22 -34.15 22.05 3.42
CA SER A 22 -35.39 22.29 4.14
C SER A 22 -35.67 23.76 4.42
N LYS A 23 -34.63 24.60 4.51
CA LYS A 23 -34.68 25.98 5.01
C LYS A 23 -35.22 26.10 6.42
N ASP A 24 -35.16 25.01 7.20
CA ASP A 24 -35.61 24.99 8.61
C ASP A 24 -34.55 25.64 9.50
N GLU A 25 -34.88 26.77 10.07
CA GLU A 25 -34.01 27.63 10.89
C GLU A 25 -33.47 26.92 12.14
N LYS A 26 -34.08 25.80 12.58
CA LYS A 26 -33.57 25.01 13.71
C LYS A 26 -32.12 24.52 13.48
N TYR A 27 -31.71 24.27 12.25
CA TYR A 27 -30.38 23.77 11.95
C TYR A 27 -29.29 24.83 12.15
N ILE A 28 -29.54 26.08 11.77
CA ILE A 28 -28.61 27.16 12.06
C ILE A 28 -28.62 27.50 13.55
N GLN A 29 -29.79 27.50 14.19
CA GLN A 29 -29.88 27.72 15.66
C GLN A 29 -29.03 26.68 16.41
N SER A 30 -29.16 25.40 16.04
CA SER A 30 -28.36 24.34 16.63
C SER A 30 -26.83 24.53 16.39
N TRP A 31 -26.45 25.01 15.21
CA TRP A 31 -25.03 25.32 14.93
C TRP A 31 -24.53 26.50 15.77
N ILE A 32 -25.30 27.58 15.86
CA ILE A 32 -24.97 28.76 16.68
C ILE A 32 -24.83 28.38 18.17
N GLU A 33 -25.78 27.61 18.70
CA GLU A 33 -25.73 27.13 20.08
C GLU A 33 -24.52 26.23 20.34
N ALA A 34 -24.30 25.24 19.49
CA ALA A 34 -23.23 24.28 19.68
C ALA A 34 -21.83 24.91 19.52
N TYR A 35 -21.62 25.71 18.45
CA TYR A 35 -20.33 26.35 18.24
C TYR A 35 -20.10 27.51 19.21
N GLY A 36 -21.13 28.30 19.53
CA GLY A 36 -21.05 29.35 20.54
C GLY A 36 -20.68 28.81 21.93
N SER A 37 -21.34 27.74 22.37
CA SER A 37 -21.01 27.05 23.63
C SER A 37 -19.58 26.47 23.59
N TRP A 38 -19.14 25.97 22.44
CA TRP A 38 -17.75 25.47 22.29
C TRP A 38 -16.73 26.60 22.44
N ILE A 39 -16.95 27.77 21.80
CA ILE A 39 -16.09 28.96 21.92
C ILE A 39 -15.97 29.44 23.38
N GLU A 40 -17.08 29.44 24.10
CA GLU A 40 -17.11 29.85 25.52
C GLU A 40 -16.42 28.82 26.42
N THR A 41 -16.58 27.52 26.14
CA THR A 41 -16.04 26.44 26.97
C THR A 41 -14.54 26.24 26.77
N PHE A 42 -14.04 26.49 25.55
CA PHE A 42 -12.65 26.28 25.19
C PHE A 42 -12.01 27.58 24.68
N PRO A 43 -11.82 28.59 25.53
CA PRO A 43 -11.23 29.87 25.13
C PRO A 43 -9.77 29.69 24.73
N TYR A 44 -9.35 30.38 23.66
CA TYR A 44 -7.97 30.44 23.21
C TYR A 44 -7.31 31.74 23.67
N THR A 45 -6.15 31.61 24.31
CA THR A 45 -5.29 32.77 24.61
C THR A 45 -4.29 32.95 23.46
N PRO A 46 -4.34 34.05 22.70
CA PRO A 46 -3.41 34.30 21.61
C PRO A 46 -1.95 34.17 22.04
N GLY A 47 -1.14 33.49 21.23
CA GLY A 47 0.28 33.26 21.50
C GLY A 47 0.58 31.98 22.31
N THR A 48 -0.44 31.21 22.68
CA THR A 48 -0.22 29.93 23.37
C THR A 48 0.42 28.89 22.44
N ILE A 49 1.51 28.28 22.93
CA ILE A 49 2.16 27.14 22.26
C ILE A 49 1.69 25.85 22.91
N PHE A 50 1.19 24.94 22.11
CA PHE A 50 0.76 23.61 22.53
C PHE A 50 1.77 22.55 22.08
N PRO A 51 2.20 21.65 22.97
CA PRO A 51 2.96 20.48 22.54
C PRO A 51 2.07 19.60 21.66
N PRO A 52 2.64 18.79 20.72
CA PRO A 52 1.87 17.82 19.96
C PRO A 52 1.03 16.90 20.85
N ALA A 53 -0.13 16.47 20.36
CA ALA A 53 -1.01 15.56 21.11
C ALA A 53 -0.29 14.22 21.34
N GLY A 54 -0.16 13.84 22.62
CA GLY A 54 0.55 12.61 23.00
C GLY A 54 -0.30 11.35 22.98
N GLY A 55 -1.61 11.48 22.69
CA GLY A 55 -2.55 10.34 22.69
C GLY A 55 -2.80 9.72 24.07
N SER A 56 -2.26 10.28 25.15
CA SER A 56 -2.44 9.79 26.51
C SER A 56 -3.75 10.27 27.14
N GLU A 57 -4.23 9.58 28.18
CA GLU A 57 -5.39 10.00 28.96
C GLU A 57 -5.16 11.33 29.68
N ASN A 58 -3.90 11.67 29.94
CA ASN A 58 -3.47 12.91 30.59
C ASN A 58 -3.23 14.07 29.62
N ASP A 59 -3.49 13.87 28.32
CA ASP A 59 -3.36 14.93 27.33
C ASP A 59 -4.46 15.97 27.57
N VAL A 60 -4.04 17.20 27.85
CA VAL A 60 -4.92 18.36 28.07
C VAL A 60 -4.82 19.31 26.88
N ASP A 61 -5.83 20.18 26.73
CA ASP A 61 -5.90 21.16 25.64
C ASP A 61 -5.86 20.55 24.22
N TYR A 62 -6.23 19.26 24.12
CA TYR A 62 -6.21 18.53 22.84
C TYR A 62 -7.11 19.17 21.77
N GLN A 63 -8.13 19.93 22.17
CA GLN A 63 -9.01 20.70 21.29
C GLN A 63 -8.26 21.77 20.47
N TRP A 64 -7.08 22.21 20.93
CA TRP A 64 -6.24 23.20 20.26
C TRP A 64 -5.00 22.61 19.59
N LYS A 65 -4.83 21.29 19.63
CA LYS A 65 -3.64 20.61 19.11
C LYS A 65 -3.84 20.03 17.73
N GLY A 66 -2.83 20.22 16.87
CA GLY A 66 -2.62 19.52 15.61
C GLY A 66 -3.86 19.40 14.73
N LEU A 67 -4.27 18.16 14.49
CA LEU A 67 -5.34 17.82 13.56
C LEU A 67 -6.71 18.38 13.98
N GLN A 68 -6.99 18.50 15.29
CA GLN A 68 -8.31 18.91 15.76
C GLN A 68 -8.65 20.36 15.35
N VAL A 69 -7.69 21.27 15.47
CA VAL A 69 -7.90 22.68 15.09
C VAL A 69 -7.89 22.84 13.56
N ALA A 70 -7.04 22.10 12.84
CA ALA A 70 -6.99 22.12 11.39
C ALA A 70 -8.32 21.66 10.78
N GLU A 71 -8.81 20.50 11.19
CA GLU A 71 -10.09 19.95 10.74
C GLU A 71 -11.29 20.83 11.12
N ARG A 72 -11.21 21.52 12.26
CA ARG A 72 -12.26 22.47 12.66
C ARG A 72 -12.30 23.69 11.75
N VAL A 73 -11.16 24.28 11.42
CA VAL A 73 -11.08 25.40 10.46
C VAL A 73 -11.68 24.97 9.12
N LEU A 74 -11.27 23.82 8.56
CA LEU A 74 -11.82 23.29 7.31
C LEU A 74 -13.33 23.07 7.41
N SER A 75 -13.80 22.45 8.50
CA SER A 75 -15.25 22.21 8.72
C SER A 75 -16.04 23.51 8.78
N GLN A 76 -15.54 24.55 9.45
CA GLN A 76 -16.26 25.82 9.58
C GLN A 76 -16.29 26.60 8.26
N VAL A 77 -15.24 26.52 7.46
CA VAL A 77 -15.25 27.06 6.08
C VAL A 77 -16.32 26.40 5.23
N ASP A 78 -16.51 25.09 5.38
CA ASP A 78 -17.52 24.34 4.64
C ASP A 78 -18.94 24.61 5.13
N ILE A 79 -19.14 24.79 6.44
CA ILE A 79 -20.45 24.94 7.07
C ILE A 79 -21.03 26.35 6.86
N MET A 80 -20.23 27.38 7.09
CA MET A 80 -20.69 28.78 7.11
C MET A 80 -21.44 29.18 5.82
N PRO A 81 -21.00 28.85 4.61
CA PRO A 81 -21.70 29.24 3.38
C PRO A 81 -23.14 28.72 3.25
N TYR A 82 -23.50 27.63 3.93
CA TYR A 82 -24.86 27.13 3.90
C TYR A 82 -25.83 28.06 4.63
N PHE A 83 -25.35 28.81 5.61
CA PHE A 83 -26.18 29.60 6.55
C PHE A 83 -26.19 31.11 6.30
N ILE A 84 -25.33 31.64 5.43
CA ILE A 84 -25.17 33.09 5.20
C ILE A 84 -26.45 33.84 4.80
N HIS A 85 -27.46 33.12 4.27
CA HIS A 85 -28.73 33.71 3.87
C HIS A 85 -29.86 33.49 4.91
N SER A 86 -29.53 32.90 6.06
CA SER A 86 -30.51 32.73 7.13
C SER A 86 -30.74 34.05 7.88
N THR A 87 -31.96 34.26 8.34
CA THR A 87 -32.29 35.41 9.21
C THR A 87 -31.66 35.32 10.58
N ASN A 88 -31.28 34.11 11.03
CA ASN A 88 -30.56 33.88 12.28
C ASN A 88 -29.03 34.06 12.14
N PHE A 89 -28.52 34.24 10.92
CA PHE A 89 -27.12 34.59 10.69
C PHE A 89 -26.93 36.10 10.88
N THR A 90 -26.99 36.55 12.14
CA THR A 90 -26.97 37.97 12.49
C THR A 90 -25.55 38.55 12.40
N PRO A 91 -25.42 39.91 12.29
CA PRO A 91 -24.11 40.56 12.35
C PRO A 91 -23.33 40.27 13.65
N GLU A 92 -24.01 40.10 14.75
CA GLU A 92 -23.42 39.77 16.06
C GLU A 92 -22.81 38.36 16.02
N TRP A 93 -23.57 37.39 15.47
CA TRP A 93 -23.06 36.03 15.29
C TRP A 93 -21.88 36.01 14.30
N LEU A 94 -22.00 36.70 13.18
CA LEU A 94 -20.89 36.81 12.22
C LEU A 94 -19.61 37.36 12.88
N SER A 95 -19.73 38.40 13.71
CA SER A 95 -18.59 38.95 14.44
C SER A 95 -17.97 37.93 15.39
N THR A 96 -18.81 37.19 16.15
CA THR A 96 -18.34 36.11 17.03
C THR A 96 -17.62 35.02 16.26
N PHE A 97 -18.22 34.57 15.16
CA PHE A 97 -17.65 33.57 14.27
C PHE A 97 -16.26 34.00 13.72
N LEU A 98 -16.18 35.20 13.14
CA LEU A 98 -14.94 35.70 12.53
C LEU A 98 -13.80 35.81 13.53
N VAL A 99 -14.08 36.32 14.76
CA VAL A 99 -13.06 36.42 15.82
C VAL A 99 -12.60 35.03 16.28
N ALA A 100 -13.48 34.07 16.41
CA ALA A 100 -13.13 32.70 16.78
C ALA A 100 -12.30 32.04 15.66
N PHE A 101 -12.74 32.17 14.41
CA PHE A 101 -12.07 31.62 13.24
C PHE A 101 -10.64 32.15 13.06
N GLU A 102 -10.44 33.48 13.19
CA GLU A 102 -9.09 34.07 13.15
C GLU A 102 -8.17 33.47 14.21
N LYS A 103 -8.67 33.34 15.46
CA LYS A 103 -7.93 32.72 16.56
C LYS A 103 -7.53 31.27 16.26
N GLU A 104 -8.41 30.51 15.63
CA GLU A 104 -8.14 29.11 15.24
C GLU A 104 -7.04 29.04 14.18
N VAL A 105 -7.10 29.87 13.14
CA VAL A 105 -6.05 29.93 12.10
C VAL A 105 -4.69 30.36 12.69
N GLU A 106 -4.68 31.42 13.53
CA GLU A 106 -3.44 31.89 14.17
C GLU A 106 -2.90 30.85 15.17
N CYS A 107 -3.77 30.06 15.83
CA CYS A 107 -3.34 28.94 16.66
C CYS A 107 -2.58 27.88 15.83
N ILE A 108 -3.11 27.50 14.65
CA ILE A 108 -2.42 26.55 13.76
C ILE A 108 -1.05 27.09 13.38
N ARG A 109 -0.97 28.35 12.96
CA ARG A 109 0.28 28.99 12.49
C ARG A 109 1.39 29.01 13.54
N LEU A 110 1.03 29.08 14.82
CA LEU A 110 1.98 29.00 15.94
C LEU A 110 2.36 27.56 16.33
N ASN A 111 1.58 26.56 15.89
CA ASN A 111 1.67 25.19 16.41
C ASN A 111 1.73 24.14 15.29
N TYR A 112 2.49 24.42 14.23
CA TYR A 112 2.72 23.44 13.18
C TYR A 112 3.47 22.20 13.71
N TYR A 113 3.04 21.05 13.25
CA TYR A 113 3.80 19.81 13.41
C TYR A 113 5.07 19.85 12.56
N GLN A 114 6.00 18.94 12.83
CA GLN A 114 7.27 18.94 12.10
C GLN A 114 7.19 18.24 10.75
N SER A 115 6.29 17.25 10.62
CA SER A 115 6.12 16.43 9.40
C SER A 115 4.83 15.63 9.47
N GLY A 116 4.54 14.90 8.40
CA GLY A 116 3.45 13.92 8.31
C GLY A 116 2.10 14.52 7.91
N ASN A 117 1.10 13.67 7.86
CA ASN A 117 -0.24 14.02 7.42
C ASN A 117 -0.91 15.15 8.24
N ILE A 118 -0.58 15.27 9.54
CA ILE A 118 -1.10 16.34 10.38
C ILE A 118 -0.59 17.71 9.91
N LEU A 119 0.69 17.81 9.54
CA LEU A 119 1.27 19.04 8.99
C LEU A 119 0.61 19.43 7.66
N ILE A 120 0.34 18.44 6.79
CA ILE A 120 -0.38 18.67 5.53
C ILE A 120 -1.76 19.28 5.82
N SER A 121 -2.55 18.67 6.72
CA SER A 121 -3.88 19.19 7.08
C SER A 121 -3.81 20.59 7.70
N GLN A 122 -2.77 20.91 8.46
CA GLN A 122 -2.57 22.25 9.04
C GLN A 122 -2.29 23.30 7.95
N TYR A 123 -1.39 23.01 7.00
CA TYR A 123 -1.14 23.92 5.88
C TYR A 123 -2.36 24.05 4.96
N GLN A 124 -3.09 22.96 4.74
CA GLN A 124 -4.35 22.97 4.00
C GLN A 124 -5.36 23.92 4.64
N ALA A 125 -5.56 23.81 5.96
CA ALA A 125 -6.50 24.67 6.68
C ALA A 125 -6.12 26.16 6.57
N VAL A 126 -4.85 26.50 6.75
CA VAL A 126 -4.35 27.88 6.65
C VAL A 126 -4.46 28.42 5.21
N ALA A 127 -4.09 27.62 4.20
CA ALA A 127 -4.24 27.99 2.79
C ALA A 127 -5.70 28.20 2.40
N THR A 128 -6.59 27.30 2.82
CA THR A 128 -8.03 27.37 2.56
C THR A 128 -8.63 28.62 3.19
N ALA A 129 -8.33 28.89 4.46
CA ALA A 129 -8.77 30.10 5.15
C ALA A 129 -8.34 31.37 4.40
N GLY A 130 -7.07 31.44 3.98
CA GLY A 130 -6.52 32.59 3.25
C GLY A 130 -7.07 32.78 1.84
N MET A 131 -7.48 31.71 1.17
CA MET A 131 -8.05 31.78 -0.18
C MET A 131 -9.55 32.03 -0.19
N LEU A 132 -10.30 31.47 0.75
CA LEU A 132 -11.76 31.53 0.79
C LEU A 132 -12.33 32.64 1.69
N MET A 133 -11.50 33.22 2.58
CA MET A 133 -11.89 34.33 3.47
C MET A 133 -10.99 35.56 3.24
N PRO A 134 -11.03 36.14 2.00
CA PRO A 134 -10.11 37.21 1.61
C PRO A 134 -10.32 38.53 2.37
N GLU A 135 -11.40 38.66 3.12
CA GLU A 135 -11.74 39.83 3.92
C GLU A 135 -10.89 39.97 5.19
N PHE A 136 -10.26 38.89 5.65
CA PHE A 136 -9.35 38.96 6.80
C PHE A 136 -8.10 39.74 6.45
N LYS A 137 -7.64 40.58 7.38
CA LYS A 137 -6.42 41.37 7.22
C LYS A 137 -5.20 40.51 6.83
N ASN A 138 -5.10 39.31 7.40
CA ASN A 138 -3.98 38.39 7.19
C ASN A 138 -4.24 37.35 6.08
N ALA A 139 -5.37 37.40 5.37
CA ALA A 139 -5.76 36.40 4.39
C ALA A 139 -4.68 36.10 3.34
N SER A 140 -4.05 37.14 2.79
CA SER A 140 -2.95 36.98 1.82
C SER A 140 -1.74 36.25 2.42
N THR A 141 -1.39 36.55 3.67
CA THR A 141 -0.30 35.87 4.39
C THR A 141 -0.66 34.40 4.62
N TRP A 142 -1.88 34.09 5.05
CA TRP A 142 -2.36 32.72 5.25
C TRP A 142 -2.32 31.92 3.95
N ALA A 143 -2.84 32.50 2.85
CA ALA A 143 -2.82 31.83 1.55
C ALA A 143 -1.40 31.51 1.09
N THR A 144 -0.47 32.46 1.22
CA THR A 144 0.93 32.28 0.80
C THR A 144 1.66 31.29 1.71
N GLU A 145 1.55 31.44 3.03
CA GLU A 145 2.21 30.55 4.00
C GLU A 145 1.71 29.10 3.88
N GLY A 146 0.39 28.92 3.85
CA GLY A 146 -0.20 27.59 3.74
C GLY A 146 0.15 26.91 2.42
N THR A 147 0.09 27.60 1.28
CA THR A 147 0.47 27.03 -0.03
C THR A 147 1.97 26.79 -0.15
N GLN A 148 2.82 27.63 0.44
CA GLN A 148 4.25 27.37 0.49
C GLN A 148 4.55 26.12 1.29
N GLY A 149 3.95 25.97 2.48
CA GLY A 149 4.10 24.75 3.29
C GLY A 149 3.62 23.49 2.58
N LEU A 150 2.54 23.57 1.79
CA LEU A 150 2.06 22.44 0.97
C LEU A 150 3.01 22.12 -0.19
N ASN A 151 3.58 23.14 -0.87
CA ASN A 151 4.61 22.91 -1.89
C ASN A 151 5.80 22.14 -1.32
N GLU A 152 6.31 22.57 -0.15
CA GLU A 152 7.43 21.92 0.56
C GLU A 152 7.04 20.51 1.05
N SER A 153 5.83 20.34 1.57
CA SER A 153 5.33 19.02 2.01
C SER A 153 5.22 18.05 0.85
N LEU A 154 4.71 18.47 -0.30
CA LEU A 154 4.65 17.64 -1.49
C LEU A 154 6.06 17.22 -1.96
N ASP A 155 7.02 18.13 -1.90
CA ASP A 155 8.40 17.84 -2.31
C ASP A 155 9.14 16.90 -1.34
N THR A 156 8.80 16.92 -0.06
CA THR A 156 9.47 16.12 0.99
C THR A 156 8.74 14.83 1.33
N GLN A 157 7.42 14.79 1.18
CA GLN A 157 6.60 13.63 1.56
C GLN A 157 6.18 12.75 0.38
N PHE A 158 6.45 13.17 -0.86
CA PHE A 158 6.25 12.35 -2.05
C PHE A 158 7.58 12.06 -2.72
N ASN A 159 7.85 10.79 -2.93
CA ASN A 159 9.03 10.33 -3.65
C ASN A 159 9.02 10.81 -5.12
N ASP A 160 10.15 10.75 -5.79
CA ASP A 160 10.28 11.23 -7.18
C ASP A 160 9.38 10.48 -8.17
N ASP A 161 8.99 9.26 -7.85
CA ASP A 161 8.04 8.46 -8.62
C ASP A 161 6.56 8.76 -8.30
N GLY A 162 6.29 9.69 -7.38
CA GLY A 162 4.95 10.17 -7.05
C GLY A 162 4.26 9.39 -5.93
N VAL A 163 4.93 8.44 -5.29
CA VAL A 163 4.36 7.70 -4.17
C VAL A 163 4.62 8.44 -2.86
N GLU A 164 3.60 8.55 -2.03
CA GLU A 164 3.72 9.17 -0.70
C GLU A 164 4.64 8.31 0.18
N TYR A 165 5.51 8.94 0.97
CA TYR A 165 6.67 8.32 1.64
C TYR A 165 6.30 7.31 2.74
N GLU A 166 5.06 7.32 3.25
CA GLU A 166 4.57 6.30 4.17
C GLU A 166 4.30 4.95 3.48
N LEU A 167 4.31 4.93 2.12
CA LEU A 167 4.24 3.74 1.27
C LEU A 167 2.98 2.89 1.46
N ASP A 168 1.93 3.49 2.00
CA ASP A 168 0.63 2.84 2.21
C ASP A 168 -0.44 3.44 1.29
N PHE A 169 -1.26 2.60 0.66
CA PHE A 169 -2.26 3.05 -0.30
C PHE A 169 -3.33 3.96 0.34
N SER A 170 -3.70 3.69 1.59
CA SER A 170 -4.73 4.48 2.28
C SER A 170 -4.22 5.88 2.63
N TYR A 171 -3.00 5.96 3.16
CA TYR A 171 -2.35 7.23 3.47
C TYR A 171 -2.03 8.02 2.20
N HIS A 172 -1.54 7.35 1.17
CA HIS A 172 -1.30 7.95 -0.15
C HIS A 172 -2.57 8.59 -0.74
N THR A 173 -3.71 7.88 -0.72
CA THR A 173 -4.96 8.43 -1.26
C THR A 173 -5.55 9.54 -0.38
N ALA A 174 -5.31 9.51 0.92
CA ALA A 174 -5.70 10.60 1.83
C ALA A 174 -4.88 11.87 1.54
N ALA A 175 -3.56 11.75 1.47
CA ALA A 175 -2.69 12.88 1.13
C ALA A 175 -3.04 13.51 -0.23
N ILE A 176 -3.29 12.69 -1.28
CA ILE A 176 -3.76 13.23 -2.57
C ILE A 176 -5.03 14.07 -2.39
N SER A 177 -5.96 13.67 -1.54
CA SER A 177 -7.21 14.40 -1.36
C SER A 177 -6.95 15.82 -0.84
N ASP A 178 -6.05 15.97 0.12
CA ASP A 178 -5.70 17.27 0.72
C ASP A 178 -5.04 18.20 -0.31
N PHE A 179 -4.06 17.71 -1.06
CA PHE A 179 -3.38 18.48 -2.10
C PHE A 179 -4.31 18.82 -3.27
N ARG A 180 -5.17 17.89 -3.66
CA ARG A 180 -6.16 18.09 -4.73
C ARG A 180 -7.14 19.21 -4.36
N GLU A 181 -7.64 19.22 -3.14
CA GLU A 181 -8.59 20.23 -2.69
C GLU A 181 -8.01 21.64 -2.79
N ILE A 182 -6.79 21.83 -2.33
CA ILE A 182 -6.08 23.11 -2.47
C ILE A 182 -5.88 23.51 -3.93
N TYR A 183 -5.54 22.55 -4.80
CA TYR A 183 -5.45 22.83 -6.23
C TYR A 183 -6.78 23.36 -6.80
N LEU A 184 -7.89 22.72 -6.46
CA LEU A 184 -9.23 23.13 -6.93
C LEU A 184 -9.64 24.50 -6.36
N ILE A 185 -9.37 24.76 -5.07
CA ILE A 185 -9.61 26.06 -4.44
C ILE A 185 -8.77 27.15 -5.11
N ALA A 186 -7.49 26.89 -5.32
CA ALA A 186 -6.59 27.85 -6.00
C ALA A 186 -7.04 28.14 -7.44
N GLN A 187 -7.50 27.10 -8.16
CA GLN A 187 -8.03 27.26 -9.52
C GLN A 187 -9.31 28.11 -9.53
N ALA A 188 -10.26 27.80 -8.64
CA ALA A 188 -11.53 28.52 -8.54
C ALA A 188 -11.36 29.99 -8.15
N ASN A 189 -10.29 30.32 -7.43
CA ASN A 189 -9.99 31.68 -6.93
C ASN A 189 -8.88 32.41 -7.73
N ASN A 190 -8.45 31.86 -8.89
CA ASN A 190 -7.36 32.41 -9.70
C ASN A 190 -6.04 32.61 -8.95
N LYS A 191 -5.71 31.67 -8.06
CA LYS A 191 -4.51 31.68 -7.18
C LYS A 191 -3.56 30.52 -7.47
N THR A 192 -3.64 29.89 -8.63
CA THR A 192 -2.76 28.77 -9.02
C THR A 192 -1.28 29.17 -9.09
N ASN A 193 -0.99 30.48 -9.19
CA ASN A 193 0.37 31.01 -9.12
C ASN A 193 1.03 30.83 -7.74
N LEU A 194 0.28 30.51 -6.70
CA LEU A 194 0.82 30.16 -5.37
C LEU A 194 1.32 28.72 -5.31
N LEU A 195 0.91 27.86 -6.25
CA LEU A 195 1.36 26.48 -6.34
C LEU A 195 2.61 26.38 -7.22
N SER A 196 3.59 25.59 -6.80
CA SER A 196 4.82 25.39 -7.56
C SER A 196 4.56 24.62 -8.87
N PRO A 197 5.39 24.79 -9.92
CA PRO A 197 5.27 24.00 -11.14
C PRO A 197 5.39 22.49 -10.88
N SER A 198 6.17 22.06 -9.87
CA SER A 198 6.31 20.68 -9.44
C SER A 198 5.06 20.14 -8.77
N TYR A 199 4.26 20.99 -8.13
CA TYR A 199 3.04 20.60 -7.42
C TYR A 199 2.10 19.79 -8.32
N ILE A 200 1.73 20.33 -9.48
CA ILE A 200 0.79 19.69 -10.40
C ILE A 200 1.37 18.41 -10.99
N SER A 201 2.67 18.41 -11.34
CA SER A 201 3.32 17.24 -11.94
C SER A 201 3.50 16.10 -10.96
N LYS A 202 3.88 16.36 -9.70
CA LYS A 202 3.97 15.34 -8.66
C LYS A 202 2.61 14.79 -8.28
N LEU A 203 1.61 15.65 -8.12
CA LEU A 203 0.24 15.21 -7.84
C LEU A 203 -0.32 14.35 -8.97
N LYS A 204 0.03 14.65 -10.24
CA LYS A 204 -0.32 13.79 -11.38
C LYS A 204 0.29 12.39 -11.24
N LYS A 205 1.59 12.29 -10.99
CA LYS A 205 2.25 10.99 -10.76
C LYS A 205 1.61 10.22 -9.59
N ALA A 206 1.22 10.93 -8.53
CA ALA A 206 0.54 10.32 -7.40
C ALA A 206 -0.81 9.69 -7.79
N THR A 207 -1.59 10.36 -8.64
CA THR A 207 -2.85 9.80 -9.16
C THR A 207 -2.63 8.62 -10.11
N GLU A 208 -1.55 8.63 -10.88
CA GLU A 208 -1.14 7.51 -11.75
C GLU A 208 -0.75 6.26 -10.93
N PHE A 209 -0.07 6.44 -9.80
CA PHE A 209 0.21 5.34 -8.87
C PHE A 209 -1.08 4.67 -8.37
N VAL A 210 -2.09 5.45 -7.99
CA VAL A 210 -3.39 4.88 -7.58
C VAL A 210 -4.00 4.04 -8.70
N MET A 211 -3.96 4.53 -9.95
CA MET A 211 -4.45 3.79 -11.12
C MET A 211 -3.72 2.46 -11.30
N ASP A 212 -2.39 2.46 -11.15
CA ASP A 212 -1.55 1.28 -11.36
C ASP A 212 -1.65 0.23 -10.25
N MET A 213 -2.00 0.64 -9.01
CA MET A 213 -2.19 -0.25 -7.87
C MET A 213 -3.55 -0.98 -7.85
N ILE A 214 -4.48 -0.57 -8.69
CA ILE A 214 -5.82 -1.16 -8.76
C ILE A 214 -5.79 -2.40 -9.67
N TYR A 215 -6.32 -3.52 -9.17
CA TYR A 215 -6.54 -4.71 -9.98
C TYR A 215 -7.64 -4.48 -11.05
N PRO A 216 -7.61 -5.25 -12.14
CA PRO A 216 -8.54 -5.05 -13.27
C PRO A 216 -10.05 -5.08 -12.93
N ASN A 217 -10.44 -5.66 -11.81
CA ASN A 217 -11.82 -5.65 -11.31
C ASN A 217 -12.14 -4.49 -10.36
N TYR A 218 -11.23 -3.52 -10.21
CA TYR A 218 -11.34 -2.40 -9.26
C TYR A 218 -11.37 -2.85 -7.79
N THR A 219 -10.47 -3.75 -7.47
CA THR A 219 -10.09 -4.07 -6.08
C THR A 219 -8.62 -3.72 -5.87
N ILE A 220 -8.18 -3.68 -4.62
CA ILE A 220 -6.79 -3.48 -4.24
C ILE A 220 -6.34 -4.58 -3.28
N ASP A 221 -5.03 -4.73 -3.11
CA ASP A 221 -4.47 -5.59 -2.08
C ASP A 221 -4.38 -4.88 -0.73
N ASN A 222 -4.09 -5.64 0.32
CA ASN A 222 -3.93 -5.17 1.69
C ASN A 222 -2.45 -4.87 2.05
N PHE A 223 -1.60 -4.54 1.09
CA PHE A 223 -0.20 -4.23 1.40
C PHE A 223 -0.06 -3.18 2.49
N ASN A 224 0.89 -3.40 3.39
CA ASN A 224 1.17 -2.53 4.51
C ASN A 224 -0.03 -2.42 5.48
N ASP A 225 -0.41 -1.22 5.89
CA ASP A 225 -1.55 -0.97 6.76
C ASP A 225 -2.85 -0.70 5.99
N THR A 226 -2.85 -0.93 4.69
CA THR A 226 -4.02 -0.76 3.82
C THR A 226 -5.14 -1.73 4.21
N ARG A 227 -6.37 -1.22 4.20
CA ARG A 227 -7.61 -1.98 4.41
C ARG A 227 -8.45 -1.98 3.15
N SER A 228 -8.26 -3.01 2.32
CA SER A 228 -8.95 -3.10 1.02
C SER A 228 -10.47 -3.08 1.14
N ALA A 229 -11.03 -3.58 2.23
CA ALA A 229 -12.47 -3.54 2.51
C ALA A 229 -13.06 -2.11 2.58
N SER A 230 -12.22 -1.10 2.83
CA SER A 230 -12.63 0.32 2.82
C SER A 230 -12.77 0.89 1.40
N TYR A 231 -12.36 0.14 0.38
CA TYR A 231 -12.30 0.59 -1.01
C TYR A 231 -13.24 -0.25 -1.90
N SER A 232 -14.52 0.10 -1.91
CA SER A 232 -15.45 -0.47 -2.87
C SER A 232 -15.07 -0.06 -4.32
N LYS A 233 -15.49 -0.85 -5.29
CA LYS A 233 -15.35 -0.49 -6.73
C LYS A 233 -15.88 0.92 -7.01
N SER A 234 -17.01 1.29 -6.45
CA SER A 234 -17.59 2.63 -6.62
C SER A 234 -16.72 3.73 -6.00
N THR A 235 -16.11 3.47 -4.85
CA THR A 235 -15.17 4.40 -4.20
C THR A 235 -13.95 4.65 -5.10
N LEU A 236 -13.33 3.59 -5.60
CA LEU A 236 -12.16 3.68 -6.49
C LEU A 236 -12.50 4.37 -7.81
N LEU A 237 -13.61 4.01 -8.44
CA LEU A 237 -14.06 4.67 -9.69
C LEU A 237 -14.35 6.16 -9.49
N ASN A 238 -14.96 6.56 -8.37
CA ASN A 238 -15.20 7.96 -8.08
C ASN A 238 -13.89 8.74 -7.91
N ARG A 239 -12.91 8.19 -7.19
CA ARG A 239 -11.57 8.79 -7.07
C ARG A 239 -10.89 8.94 -8.43
N LEU A 240 -10.87 7.88 -9.24
CA LEU A 240 -10.28 7.93 -10.59
C LEU A 240 -10.95 8.95 -11.49
N LYS A 241 -12.29 9.12 -11.42
CA LYS A 241 -13.03 10.17 -12.15
C LYS A 241 -12.62 11.57 -11.70
N GLU A 242 -12.47 11.77 -10.40
CA GLU A 242 -12.00 13.04 -9.84
C GLU A 242 -10.58 13.37 -10.32
N TYR A 243 -9.68 12.37 -10.33
CA TYR A 243 -8.31 12.54 -10.83
C TYR A 243 -8.28 12.80 -12.34
N SER A 244 -9.09 12.09 -13.12
CA SER A 244 -9.21 12.30 -14.57
C SER A 244 -9.74 13.69 -14.91
N ALA A 245 -10.64 14.24 -14.09
CA ALA A 245 -11.14 15.60 -14.26
C ALA A 245 -10.07 16.67 -14.03
N MET A 246 -9.08 16.41 -13.18
CA MET A 246 -7.92 17.30 -12.98
C MET A 246 -6.95 17.27 -14.18
N TYR A 247 -6.84 16.15 -14.84
CA TYR A 247 -5.88 15.90 -15.92
C TYR A 247 -6.60 15.45 -17.21
N PRO A 248 -7.38 16.34 -17.87
CA PRO A 248 -8.22 15.97 -19.02
C PRO A 248 -7.42 15.44 -20.20
N ASP A 249 -6.12 15.75 -20.29
CA ASP A 249 -5.21 15.25 -21.31
C ASP A 249 -4.65 13.85 -21.02
N ASN A 250 -4.89 13.30 -19.81
CA ASN A 250 -4.48 11.95 -19.47
C ASN A 250 -5.54 10.93 -19.93
N ASN A 251 -5.46 10.55 -21.19
CA ASN A 251 -6.41 9.62 -21.81
C ASN A 251 -6.36 8.21 -21.20
N GLU A 252 -5.23 7.78 -20.64
CA GLU A 252 -5.09 6.47 -19.99
C GLU A 252 -5.84 6.45 -18.65
N LEU A 253 -5.68 7.49 -17.84
CA LEU A 253 -6.44 7.65 -16.60
C LEU A 253 -7.95 7.75 -16.87
N LEU A 254 -8.36 8.48 -17.92
CA LEU A 254 -9.76 8.57 -18.34
C LEU A 254 -10.32 7.20 -18.74
N TRP A 255 -9.52 6.39 -19.43
CA TRP A 255 -9.93 5.04 -19.82
C TRP A 255 -10.21 4.16 -18.60
N VAL A 256 -9.30 4.14 -17.63
CA VAL A 256 -9.49 3.37 -16.39
C VAL A 256 -10.65 3.93 -15.56
N ALA A 257 -10.76 5.26 -15.42
CA ALA A 257 -11.84 5.92 -14.68
C ALA A 257 -13.23 5.66 -15.25
N THR A 258 -13.33 5.33 -16.55
CA THR A 258 -14.60 5.10 -17.25
C THR A 258 -14.83 3.64 -17.64
N GLU A 259 -14.06 2.71 -17.08
CA GLU A 259 -14.14 1.27 -17.40
C GLU A 259 -14.03 1.01 -18.92
N GLY A 260 -13.10 1.69 -19.58
CA GLY A 260 -12.82 1.53 -21.00
C GLY A 260 -13.78 2.26 -21.95
N LYS A 261 -14.72 3.05 -21.45
CA LYS A 261 -15.73 3.73 -22.30
C LYS A 261 -15.20 4.99 -23.00
N ASN A 262 -14.24 5.68 -22.38
CA ASN A 262 -13.65 6.90 -22.91
C ASN A 262 -12.13 6.87 -22.70
N GLY A 263 -11.40 7.68 -23.47
CA GLY A 263 -9.96 7.74 -23.40
C GLY A 263 -9.26 6.66 -24.23
N SER A 264 -8.05 6.32 -23.87
CA SER A 264 -7.21 5.32 -24.55
C SER A 264 -6.70 4.30 -23.53
N LYS A 265 -6.82 3.02 -23.88
CA LYS A 265 -6.27 1.92 -23.06
C LYS A 265 -4.78 2.16 -22.84
N PRO A 266 -4.28 2.03 -21.60
CA PRO A 266 -2.85 2.15 -21.34
C PRO A 266 -2.03 1.19 -22.20
N SER A 267 -0.93 1.71 -22.76
CA SER A 267 -0.11 0.99 -23.73
C SER A 267 0.94 0.08 -23.09
N TYR A 268 1.21 0.26 -21.80
CA TYR A 268 2.20 -0.51 -21.06
C TYR A 268 1.58 -1.69 -20.30
N THR A 269 2.38 -2.72 -20.11
CA THR A 269 2.02 -3.90 -19.30
C THR A 269 2.96 -4.09 -18.10
N THR A 270 4.07 -3.36 -18.07
CA THR A 270 4.99 -3.32 -16.94
C THR A 270 5.09 -1.90 -16.40
N LYS A 271 5.16 -1.75 -15.09
CA LYS A 271 5.38 -0.46 -14.43
C LYS A 271 6.27 -0.64 -13.20
N ALA A 272 7.17 0.30 -13.00
CA ALA A 272 8.02 0.36 -11.81
C ALA A 272 7.90 1.72 -11.14
N TYR A 273 7.64 1.69 -9.85
CA TYR A 273 7.81 2.80 -8.91
C TYR A 273 9.07 2.48 -8.11
N SER A 274 10.23 2.64 -8.76
CA SER A 274 11.51 2.10 -8.28
C SER A 274 12.06 2.81 -7.05
N THR A 275 11.74 4.09 -6.86
CA THR A 275 12.10 4.82 -5.64
C THR A 275 11.34 4.31 -4.44
N SER A 276 10.07 3.96 -4.63
CA SER A 276 9.17 3.52 -3.57
C SER A 276 9.09 2.01 -3.41
N GLY A 277 9.44 1.25 -4.44
CA GLY A 277 9.51 -0.21 -4.42
C GLY A 277 8.16 -0.91 -4.68
N TYR A 278 7.42 -0.47 -5.70
CA TYR A 278 6.24 -1.16 -6.22
C TYR A 278 6.40 -1.48 -7.70
N TYR A 279 6.10 -2.72 -8.08
CA TYR A 279 6.31 -3.21 -9.45
C TYR A 279 5.08 -3.97 -9.93
N MET A 280 4.59 -3.64 -11.13
CA MET A 280 3.43 -4.23 -11.74
C MET A 280 3.83 -4.94 -13.02
N LEU A 281 3.43 -6.21 -13.13
CA LEU A 281 3.54 -7.05 -14.32
C LEU A 281 2.13 -7.52 -14.69
N ARG A 282 1.63 -7.18 -15.88
CA ARG A 282 0.27 -7.53 -16.28
C ARG A 282 0.18 -8.04 -17.73
N SER A 283 -0.78 -8.90 -18.00
CA SER A 283 -1.04 -9.36 -19.38
C SER A 283 -1.89 -8.38 -20.18
N GLY A 284 -2.45 -7.38 -19.53
CA GLY A 284 -3.29 -6.35 -20.12
C GLY A 284 -4.06 -5.57 -19.05
N TRP A 285 -5.03 -4.81 -19.51
CA TRP A 285 -5.86 -3.93 -18.68
C TRP A 285 -7.34 -4.34 -18.63
N ASP A 286 -7.70 -5.40 -19.35
CA ASP A 286 -9.06 -5.91 -19.36
C ASP A 286 -9.36 -6.68 -18.06
N LYS A 287 -10.62 -6.82 -17.70
CA LYS A 287 -11.07 -7.44 -16.44
C LYS A 287 -10.53 -8.86 -16.21
N ASP A 288 -10.26 -9.59 -17.28
CA ASP A 288 -9.76 -10.97 -17.24
C ASP A 288 -8.22 -11.04 -17.26
N ALA A 289 -7.54 -9.91 -17.29
CA ALA A 289 -6.09 -9.86 -17.29
C ALA A 289 -5.48 -10.49 -16.03
N THR A 290 -4.27 -11.01 -16.19
CA THR A 290 -3.43 -11.43 -15.07
C THR A 290 -2.55 -10.27 -14.66
N MET A 291 -2.43 -10.01 -13.37
CA MET A 291 -1.60 -8.93 -12.83
C MET A 291 -0.91 -9.36 -11.54
N MET A 292 0.40 -9.24 -11.51
CA MET A 292 1.19 -9.32 -10.29
C MET A 292 1.56 -7.90 -9.84
N ILE A 293 1.38 -7.62 -8.55
CA ILE A 293 1.97 -6.47 -7.88
C ILE A 293 3.01 -7.02 -6.90
N LEU A 294 4.27 -6.66 -7.08
CA LEU A 294 5.36 -7.00 -6.18
C LEU A 294 5.75 -5.78 -5.36
N LYS A 295 5.85 -5.97 -4.05
CA LYS A 295 6.27 -4.96 -3.09
C LYS A 295 7.70 -5.23 -2.62
N ASN A 296 8.57 -4.24 -2.75
CA ASN A 296 9.95 -4.28 -2.30
C ASN A 296 10.41 -2.89 -1.89
N ASN A 297 9.81 -2.36 -0.84
CA ASN A 297 9.87 -0.97 -0.44
C ASN A 297 11.28 -0.52 -0.02
N TYR A 298 11.59 0.74 -0.30
CA TYR A 298 12.75 1.43 0.20
C TYR A 298 12.30 2.51 1.21
N ASN A 299 12.66 2.33 2.48
CA ASN A 299 12.40 3.30 3.53
C ASN A 299 13.51 3.25 4.59
N PRO A 300 14.62 3.98 4.37
CA PRO A 300 15.76 3.97 5.26
C PRO A 300 15.51 4.71 6.59
N THR A 301 14.45 5.52 6.66
CA THR A 301 14.14 6.36 7.84
C THR A 301 13.12 5.74 8.79
N ASN A 302 12.54 4.60 8.42
CA ASN A 302 11.48 3.93 9.18
C ASN A 302 10.27 4.84 9.48
N GLN A 303 9.94 5.73 8.55
CA GLN A 303 8.81 6.66 8.65
C GLN A 303 7.66 6.19 7.77
N CYS A 304 7.19 4.96 7.97
CA CYS A 304 6.15 4.42 7.11
C CYS A 304 5.12 3.61 7.89
N HIS A 305 3.98 3.40 7.25
CA HIS A 305 3.01 2.38 7.64
C HIS A 305 3.35 1.01 7.03
N CYS A 306 4.66 0.76 6.81
CA CYS A 306 5.17 -0.43 6.16
C CYS A 306 5.19 -1.63 7.09
N GLN A 307 5.10 -2.81 6.48
CA GLN A 307 5.32 -4.08 7.16
C GLN A 307 6.65 -4.70 6.68
N PRO A 308 7.31 -5.51 7.51
CA PRO A 308 8.59 -6.15 7.17
C PRO A 308 8.38 -7.37 6.25
N ASP A 309 7.98 -7.12 5.01
CA ASP A 309 7.50 -8.11 4.05
C ASP A 309 8.05 -7.90 2.64
N ASN A 310 9.16 -7.19 2.51
CA ASN A 310 9.81 -6.95 1.22
C ASN A 310 9.99 -8.23 0.41
N GLY A 311 9.72 -8.13 -0.89
CA GLY A 311 9.65 -9.25 -1.79
C GLY A 311 8.25 -9.89 -1.88
N THR A 312 7.29 -9.52 -1.03
CA THR A 312 5.92 -10.04 -1.13
C THR A 312 5.22 -9.61 -2.40
N PHE A 313 4.20 -10.34 -2.79
CA PHE A 313 3.41 -10.05 -3.97
C PHE A 313 1.95 -10.47 -3.82
N GLY A 314 1.06 -9.79 -4.53
CA GLY A 314 -0.29 -10.25 -4.86
C GLY A 314 -0.36 -10.69 -6.32
N LEU A 315 -1.18 -11.66 -6.64
CA LEU A 315 -1.37 -12.18 -8.00
C LEU A 315 -2.85 -12.31 -8.33
N TYR A 316 -3.30 -11.40 -9.16
CA TYR A 316 -4.70 -11.33 -9.62
C TYR A 316 -4.88 -11.96 -11.00
N ARG A 317 -6.04 -12.63 -11.20
CA ARG A 317 -6.53 -13.07 -12.51
C ARG A 317 -8.04 -13.29 -12.44
N LYS A 318 -8.80 -12.79 -13.39
CA LYS A 318 -10.25 -13.04 -13.55
C LYS A 318 -11.02 -12.96 -12.22
N ASP A 319 -11.09 -11.78 -11.63
CA ASP A 319 -11.80 -11.48 -10.37
C ASP A 319 -11.23 -12.13 -9.09
N ARG A 320 -10.05 -12.73 -9.12
CA ARG A 320 -9.47 -13.38 -7.95
C ARG A 320 -8.02 -12.99 -7.72
N ASN A 321 -7.69 -12.53 -6.51
CA ASN A 321 -6.32 -12.41 -6.04
C ASN A 321 -5.92 -13.73 -5.36
N PHE A 322 -4.98 -14.45 -5.94
CA PHE A 322 -4.57 -15.78 -5.47
C PHE A 322 -3.59 -15.75 -4.31
N PHE A 323 -2.87 -14.65 -4.12
CA PHE A 323 -1.88 -14.48 -3.05
C PHE A 323 -2.15 -13.20 -2.28
N PRO A 324 -3.35 -13.06 -1.68
CA PRO A 324 -3.73 -11.83 -1.01
C PRO A 324 -2.88 -11.57 0.23
N ASP A 325 -2.53 -10.31 0.45
CA ASP A 325 -1.83 -9.89 1.65
C ASP A 325 -2.71 -9.97 2.90
N ALA A 326 -2.08 -10.13 4.06
CA ALA A 326 -2.75 -10.23 5.36
C ALA A 326 -3.38 -8.92 5.81
N GLY A 327 -2.77 -7.81 5.46
CA GLY A 327 -3.16 -6.47 5.90
C GLY A 327 -2.79 -6.17 7.36
N VAL A 328 -3.39 -5.09 7.85
CA VAL A 328 -3.07 -4.52 9.16
C VAL A 328 -3.77 -5.21 10.32
N PHE A 329 -4.94 -5.78 10.11
CA PHE A 329 -5.88 -6.30 11.09
C PHE A 329 -6.34 -5.23 12.11
N THR A 330 -5.42 -4.68 12.94
CA THR A 330 -5.73 -3.69 13.98
C THR A 330 -4.51 -2.80 14.26
N TYR A 331 -4.76 -1.56 14.68
CA TYR A 331 -3.71 -0.67 15.21
C TYR A 331 -3.47 -0.87 16.71
N ASN A 332 -4.28 -1.66 17.40
CA ASN A 332 -4.04 -1.98 18.80
C ASN A 332 -2.80 -2.85 18.94
N THR A 333 -1.89 -2.46 19.81
CA THR A 333 -0.69 -3.24 20.12
C THR A 333 -1.08 -4.59 20.72
N GLY A 334 -0.39 -5.65 20.31
CA GLY A 334 -0.64 -6.99 20.82
C GLY A 334 -0.28 -8.10 19.84
N ALA A 335 -0.55 -9.33 20.25
CA ALA A 335 -0.16 -10.53 19.49
C ALA A 335 -0.78 -10.61 18.09
N ALA A 336 -2.02 -10.14 17.92
CA ALA A 336 -2.68 -10.12 16.63
C ALA A 336 -1.97 -9.18 15.64
N ARG A 337 -1.74 -7.91 16.02
CA ARG A 337 -1.00 -6.94 15.19
C ARG A 337 0.38 -7.48 14.79
N THR A 338 1.15 -7.97 15.77
CA THR A 338 2.49 -8.52 15.54
C THR A 338 2.45 -9.70 14.58
N LYS A 339 1.44 -10.56 14.70
CA LYS A 339 1.29 -11.74 13.86
C LYS A 339 0.99 -11.37 12.41
N TYR A 340 0.03 -10.46 12.16
CA TYR A 340 -0.34 -10.01 10.82
C TYR A 340 0.83 -9.32 10.11
N ALA A 341 1.57 -8.48 10.81
CA ALA A 341 2.72 -7.77 10.27
C ALA A 341 4.02 -8.61 10.19
N SER A 342 4.00 -9.88 10.62
CA SER A 342 5.24 -10.69 10.62
C SER A 342 5.61 -11.16 9.21
N THR A 343 6.89 -11.13 8.87
CA THR A 343 7.42 -11.54 7.56
C THR A 343 6.96 -12.95 7.14
N VAL A 344 6.83 -13.88 8.08
CA VAL A 344 6.37 -15.25 7.81
C VAL A 344 4.94 -15.32 7.30
N ASN A 345 4.15 -14.27 7.51
CA ASN A 345 2.75 -14.17 7.08
C ASN A 345 2.59 -13.58 5.68
N HIS A 346 3.67 -13.33 4.98
CA HIS A 346 3.71 -12.76 3.64
C HIS A 346 4.39 -13.69 2.64
N ASN A 347 4.23 -13.41 1.34
CA ASN A 347 4.75 -14.23 0.24
C ASN A 347 6.22 -13.91 -0.03
N THR A 348 7.09 -14.16 0.93
CA THR A 348 8.52 -13.81 0.85
C THR A 348 9.40 -14.79 1.61
N MET A 349 10.70 -14.59 1.52
CA MET A 349 11.70 -15.40 2.23
C MET A 349 11.76 -15.03 3.71
N THR A 350 12.01 -16.03 4.55
CA THR A 350 12.44 -15.87 5.94
C THR A 350 13.66 -16.74 6.22
N ILE A 351 14.38 -16.39 7.26
CA ILE A 351 15.59 -17.10 7.63
C ILE A 351 15.40 -17.74 9.01
N MET A 352 15.86 -18.98 9.13
CA MET A 352 15.92 -19.67 10.41
C MET A 352 17.24 -19.35 11.10
N SER A 353 17.32 -18.28 11.89
CA SER A 353 18.49 -17.99 12.70
C SER A 353 18.71 -19.05 13.79
N LYS A 354 19.93 -19.14 14.30
CA LYS A 354 20.27 -20.09 15.37
C LYS A 354 19.51 -19.84 16.70
N THR A 355 18.78 -18.76 16.82
CA THR A 355 18.08 -18.30 18.05
C THR A 355 16.57 -18.49 17.98
N ILE A 356 16.06 -19.39 17.20
CA ILE A 356 14.68 -19.34 16.77
C ILE A 356 13.76 -20.36 17.33
N GLY A 357 12.83 -19.92 17.75
CA GLY A 357 11.48 -20.20 18.10
C GLY A 357 10.66 -18.93 18.16
N VAL A 358 11.24 -17.80 17.88
CA VAL A 358 10.57 -16.52 18.00
C VAL A 358 10.26 -16.00 16.60
N ALA A 359 8.99 -15.80 16.32
CA ALA A 359 8.45 -15.10 15.18
C ALA A 359 8.88 -13.61 15.19
N LYS A 360 10.17 -13.35 15.21
CA LYS A 360 10.65 -12.05 14.77
C LYS A 360 10.98 -12.17 13.31
N PRO A 361 10.45 -11.25 12.47
CA PRO A 361 10.92 -11.11 11.11
C PRO A 361 12.41 -10.83 11.20
N THR A 362 13.21 -11.84 10.92
CA THR A 362 14.63 -11.70 10.95
C THR A 362 15.04 -10.89 9.74
N GLY A 363 15.54 -9.71 9.97
CA GLY A 363 16.19 -8.91 8.98
C GLY A 363 15.36 -7.91 8.23
N GLN A 364 14.05 -7.99 8.30
CA GLN A 364 13.18 -6.94 7.77
C GLN A 364 12.60 -6.13 8.94
N GLY A 365 13.46 -5.43 9.65
CA GLY A 365 13.06 -4.55 10.75
C GLY A 365 12.37 -3.28 10.26
N GLY A 366 12.45 -2.21 11.05
CA GLY A 366 11.86 -0.93 10.68
C GLY A 366 12.55 -0.24 9.50
N VAL A 367 13.79 -0.60 9.16
CA VAL A 367 14.50 -0.08 7.98
C VAL A 367 14.34 -1.07 6.83
N MET A 368 13.86 -0.59 5.70
CA MET A 368 13.64 -1.38 4.49
C MET A 368 14.55 -0.88 3.38
N GLU A 369 15.33 -1.77 2.81
CA GLU A 369 16.32 -1.47 1.78
C GLU A 369 16.02 -2.25 0.49
N GLY A 370 14.76 -2.25 0.09
CA GLY A 370 14.35 -2.82 -1.19
C GLY A 370 14.92 -2.03 -2.36
N LYS A 371 15.45 -2.70 -3.36
CA LYS A 371 15.93 -2.10 -4.60
C LYS A 371 15.55 -2.93 -5.81
N MET A 372 15.38 -2.29 -6.93
CA MET A 372 15.25 -2.91 -8.24
C MET A 372 16.64 -3.02 -8.88
N ILE A 373 16.98 -4.21 -9.33
CA ILE A 373 18.21 -4.46 -10.09
C ILE A 373 17.92 -4.35 -11.59
N LYS A 374 16.78 -4.90 -12.04
CA LYS A 374 16.41 -4.95 -13.45
C LYS A 374 14.89 -5.00 -13.61
N LEU A 375 14.38 -4.31 -14.62
CA LEU A 375 13.05 -4.54 -15.20
C LEU A 375 13.18 -4.42 -16.72
N GLU A 376 12.96 -5.49 -17.46
CA GLU A 376 13.03 -5.51 -18.91
C GLU A 376 12.04 -6.52 -19.51
N THR A 377 11.67 -6.32 -20.76
CA THR A 377 10.93 -7.30 -21.57
C THR A 377 11.84 -7.80 -22.68
N LYS A 378 12.05 -9.11 -22.74
CA LYS A 378 12.89 -9.76 -23.76
C LYS A 378 12.24 -11.06 -24.23
N ASN A 379 12.11 -11.25 -25.53
CA ASN A 379 11.51 -12.46 -26.11
C ASN A 379 10.13 -12.83 -25.54
N ASN A 380 9.28 -11.82 -25.34
CA ASN A 380 7.95 -11.96 -24.75
C ASN A 380 7.94 -12.49 -23.29
N VAL A 381 9.03 -12.23 -22.57
CA VAL A 381 9.16 -12.49 -21.13
C VAL A 381 9.46 -11.15 -20.44
N ASP A 382 8.62 -10.77 -19.49
CA ASP A 382 8.94 -9.67 -18.59
C ASP A 382 9.83 -10.20 -17.46
N ILE A 383 10.94 -9.53 -17.20
CA ILE A 383 11.94 -9.92 -16.22
C ILE A 383 12.09 -8.82 -15.19
N LEU A 384 11.72 -9.10 -13.95
CA LEU A 384 11.90 -8.21 -12.80
C LEU A 384 12.90 -8.86 -11.84
N VAL A 385 13.96 -8.14 -11.49
CA VAL A 385 14.94 -8.56 -10.47
C VAL A 385 14.96 -7.53 -9.35
N THR A 386 14.70 -7.99 -8.14
CA THR A 386 14.70 -7.17 -6.92
C THR A 386 15.59 -7.79 -5.85
N GLU A 387 16.11 -6.96 -4.98
CA GLU A 387 16.85 -7.37 -3.79
C GLU A 387 16.33 -6.64 -2.55
N ASN A 388 16.39 -7.33 -1.43
CA ASN A 388 16.17 -6.73 -0.11
C ASN A 388 17.05 -7.42 0.94
N GLN A 389 17.33 -6.68 1.99
CA GLN A 389 18.09 -7.20 3.13
C GLN A 389 17.17 -7.98 4.06
N GLN A 390 17.55 -9.23 4.40
CA GLN A 390 16.81 -10.08 5.33
C GLN A 390 17.37 -10.03 6.76
N SER A 391 18.67 -9.85 6.88
CA SER A 391 19.41 -9.64 8.11
C SER A 391 20.73 -8.94 7.80
N ASP A 392 21.54 -8.61 8.80
CA ASP A 392 22.73 -7.76 8.65
C ASP A 392 23.66 -8.13 7.49
N ASP A 393 23.72 -9.41 7.14
CA ASP A 393 24.62 -9.92 6.08
C ASP A 393 23.94 -10.96 5.16
N ILE A 394 22.61 -11.00 5.14
CA ILE A 394 21.85 -11.89 4.26
C ILE A 394 20.94 -11.05 3.35
N THR A 395 21.09 -11.25 2.06
CA THR A 395 20.28 -10.63 1.02
C THR A 395 19.34 -11.67 0.40
N HIS A 396 18.10 -11.27 0.18
CA HIS A 396 17.14 -12.00 -0.63
C HIS A 396 17.05 -11.33 -2.01
N ARG A 397 17.43 -12.06 -3.07
CA ARG A 397 17.17 -11.69 -4.45
C ARG A 397 15.97 -12.47 -4.96
N ARG A 398 14.99 -11.75 -5.50
CA ARG A 398 13.83 -12.34 -6.18
C ARG A 398 13.87 -11.93 -7.65
N THR A 399 13.92 -12.94 -8.53
CA THR A 399 13.76 -12.76 -9.98
C THR A 399 12.39 -13.29 -10.38
N VAL A 400 11.60 -12.46 -11.04
CA VAL A 400 10.27 -12.83 -11.55
C VAL A 400 10.34 -12.83 -13.08
N PHE A 401 9.99 -13.94 -13.70
CA PHE A 401 9.75 -14.06 -15.13
C PHE A 401 8.27 -14.19 -15.39
N PHE A 402 7.67 -13.25 -16.13
CA PHE A 402 6.31 -13.39 -16.62
C PHE A 402 6.34 -13.88 -18.07
N VAL A 403 6.15 -15.17 -18.24
CA VAL A 403 6.42 -15.87 -19.49
C VAL A 403 5.21 -15.82 -20.41
N ASN A 404 5.40 -15.24 -21.61
CA ASN A 404 4.37 -15.12 -22.65
C ASN A 404 3.04 -14.51 -22.13
N GLN A 405 3.08 -13.73 -21.05
CA GLN A 405 1.91 -13.19 -20.36
C GLN A 405 0.88 -14.25 -19.90
N LYS A 406 1.35 -15.48 -19.63
CA LYS A 406 0.52 -16.64 -19.29
C LYS A 406 0.76 -17.20 -17.90
N PHE A 407 2.01 -17.31 -17.47
CA PHE A 407 2.39 -17.87 -16.18
C PHE A 407 3.63 -17.19 -15.64
N PHE A 408 3.85 -17.30 -14.35
CA PHE A 408 5.01 -16.73 -13.69
C PHE A 408 6.00 -17.82 -13.27
N VAL A 409 7.27 -17.47 -13.31
CA VAL A 409 8.36 -18.22 -12.67
C VAL A 409 9.09 -17.29 -11.74
N ILE A 410 9.19 -17.66 -10.48
CA ILE A 410 9.88 -16.89 -9.44
C ILE A 410 11.13 -17.65 -9.03
N VAL A 411 12.27 -16.99 -9.08
CA VAL A 411 13.52 -17.52 -8.52
C VAL A 411 13.83 -16.72 -7.27
N ASP A 412 13.97 -17.41 -6.15
CA ASP A 412 14.35 -16.84 -4.87
C ASP A 412 15.73 -17.31 -4.46
N GLU A 413 16.64 -16.38 -4.22
CA GLU A 413 18.01 -16.64 -3.81
C GLU A 413 18.30 -15.93 -2.48
N GLY A 414 18.67 -16.71 -1.45
CA GLY A 414 19.15 -16.18 -0.17
C GLY A 414 20.66 -16.37 -0.10
N TYR A 415 21.43 -15.28 -0.05
CA TYR A 415 22.89 -15.31 -0.07
C TYR A 415 23.51 -14.33 0.93
N GLY A 416 24.78 -14.55 1.29
CA GLY A 416 25.53 -13.77 2.26
C GLY A 416 26.28 -14.65 3.28
N ALA A 417 27.19 -14.06 4.06
CA ALA A 417 28.10 -14.79 4.95
C ALA A 417 27.39 -15.58 6.04
N SER A 418 26.30 -15.07 6.59
CA SER A 418 25.52 -15.73 7.66
C SER A 418 24.65 -16.86 7.18
N THR A 419 24.52 -17.08 5.88
CA THR A 419 23.69 -18.17 5.35
C THR A 419 24.31 -19.54 5.52
N LEU A 420 25.64 -19.65 5.73
CA LEU A 420 26.35 -20.93 5.81
C LEU A 420 25.79 -21.86 6.89
N GLY A 421 25.22 -22.97 6.42
CA GLY A 421 24.58 -23.96 7.27
C GLY A 421 23.29 -23.50 7.93
N THR A 422 22.78 -22.32 7.56
CA THR A 422 21.49 -21.78 7.95
C THR A 422 20.39 -22.34 7.07
N LYS A 423 19.16 -22.41 7.58
CA LYS A 423 17.99 -22.74 6.81
C LYS A 423 17.30 -21.47 6.35
N THR A 424 17.00 -21.36 5.08
CA THR A 424 16.06 -20.36 4.58
C THR A 424 14.71 -21.00 4.30
N ASN A 425 13.67 -20.20 4.36
CA ASN A 425 12.31 -20.62 4.05
C ASN A 425 11.73 -19.71 2.99
N ILE A 426 11.05 -20.27 2.02
CA ILE A 426 10.14 -19.51 1.19
C ILE A 426 8.70 -19.75 1.65
N ASN A 427 7.98 -18.67 1.89
CA ASN A 427 6.61 -18.70 2.41
C ASN A 427 5.64 -18.26 1.34
N PHE A 428 4.50 -18.94 1.27
CA PHE A 428 3.39 -18.58 0.39
C PHE A 428 2.06 -18.68 1.13
N HIS A 429 1.15 -17.76 0.81
CA HIS A 429 -0.19 -17.66 1.39
C HIS A 429 -1.22 -17.66 0.27
N LEU A 430 -1.69 -18.84 -0.05
CA LEU A 430 -2.61 -19.08 -1.14
C LEU A 430 -4.06 -18.80 -0.70
N LEU A 431 -4.80 -18.02 -1.49
CA LEU A 431 -6.22 -17.82 -1.26
C LEU A 431 -6.93 -19.16 -1.08
N SER A 432 -7.81 -19.26 -0.11
CA SER A 432 -8.53 -20.48 0.21
C SER A 432 -10.00 -20.18 0.50
N ASP A 433 -10.83 -21.20 0.54
CA ASP A 433 -12.24 -21.12 0.86
C ASP A 433 -12.60 -22.18 1.89
N LYS A 434 -13.69 -21.98 2.64
CA LYS A 434 -14.15 -22.95 3.65
C LYS A 434 -14.70 -24.23 3.02
N ASP A 435 -15.43 -24.08 1.93
CA ASP A 435 -16.14 -25.17 1.27
C ASP A 435 -15.24 -25.88 0.26
N THR A 436 -14.29 -25.14 -0.34
CA THR A 436 -13.31 -25.64 -1.30
C THR A 436 -11.90 -25.22 -0.91
N PRO A 437 -11.36 -25.78 0.20
CA PRO A 437 -10.06 -25.37 0.70
C PRO A 437 -8.95 -25.66 -0.30
N SER A 438 -8.02 -24.71 -0.42
CA SER A 438 -6.80 -24.88 -1.19
C SER A 438 -5.95 -26.00 -0.62
N VAL A 439 -5.16 -26.63 -1.47
CA VAL A 439 -4.38 -27.82 -1.14
C VAL A 439 -2.89 -27.49 -1.10
N PHE A 440 -2.22 -27.94 -0.06
CA PHE A 440 -0.77 -28.06 -0.01
C PHE A 440 -0.41 -29.54 0.17
N ASP A 441 0.28 -30.11 -0.82
CA ASP A 441 0.74 -31.50 -0.74
C ASP A 441 2.05 -31.55 0.06
N LYS A 442 2.00 -32.23 1.20
CA LYS A 442 3.17 -32.41 2.08
C LYS A 442 4.17 -33.43 1.55
N ASN A 443 3.77 -34.20 0.54
CA ASN A 443 4.63 -35.21 -0.06
C ASN A 443 5.49 -34.57 -1.15
N LEU A 444 6.75 -34.94 -1.16
CA LEU A 444 7.69 -34.55 -2.19
C LEU A 444 7.31 -35.21 -3.52
N GLN A 445 7.03 -34.40 -4.51
CA GLN A 445 6.67 -34.83 -5.84
C GLN A 445 7.91 -35.11 -6.70
N THR A 446 7.71 -35.83 -7.79
CA THR A 446 8.76 -36.06 -8.80
C THR A 446 8.22 -35.61 -10.17
N SER A 447 8.94 -34.71 -10.80
CA SER A 447 8.60 -34.21 -12.13
C SER A 447 8.88 -35.24 -13.24
N VAL A 448 8.49 -34.92 -14.45
CA VAL A 448 8.75 -35.75 -15.64
C VAL A 448 10.23 -36.00 -15.93
N ASN A 449 11.10 -35.09 -15.46
CA ASN A 449 12.56 -35.20 -15.59
C ASN A 449 13.26 -35.60 -14.28
N ASN A 450 12.52 -36.18 -13.34
CA ASN A 450 12.99 -36.66 -12.04
C ASN A 450 13.42 -35.57 -11.04
N ASN A 451 13.20 -34.29 -11.32
CA ASN A 451 13.42 -33.22 -10.36
C ASN A 451 12.38 -33.27 -9.24
N LYS A 452 12.79 -32.92 -8.02
CA LYS A 452 11.91 -32.97 -6.85
C LYS A 452 11.31 -31.61 -6.57
N TYR A 453 10.03 -31.59 -6.20
CA TYR A 453 9.31 -30.36 -5.87
C TYR A 453 8.17 -30.57 -4.88
N TYR A 454 7.73 -29.48 -4.25
CA TYR A 454 6.50 -29.43 -3.51
C TYR A 454 5.45 -28.64 -4.29
N GLN A 455 4.19 -29.02 -4.13
CA GLN A 455 3.08 -28.36 -4.82
C GLN A 455 2.00 -27.88 -3.87
N ALA A 456 1.39 -26.75 -4.27
CA ALA A 456 0.14 -26.25 -3.70
C ALA A 456 -0.76 -25.77 -4.84
N TYR A 457 -2.06 -25.75 -4.62
CA TYR A 457 -3.00 -25.23 -5.61
C TYR A 457 -4.32 -24.80 -4.96
N THR A 458 -4.99 -23.85 -5.59
CA THR A 458 -6.37 -23.50 -5.24
C THR A 458 -7.34 -24.54 -5.77
N ASN A 459 -8.49 -24.68 -5.13
CA ASN A 459 -9.47 -25.72 -5.44
C ASN A 459 -10.88 -25.15 -5.65
N PHE A 460 -10.96 -24.05 -6.38
CA PHE A 460 -12.25 -23.45 -6.78
C PHE A 460 -12.84 -24.18 -7.99
N ALA A 461 -14.14 -23.98 -8.24
CA ALA A 461 -14.83 -24.57 -9.38
C ALA A 461 -14.21 -24.23 -10.74
N SER A 462 -13.56 -23.06 -10.85
CA SER A 462 -12.79 -22.60 -12.02
C SER A 462 -11.84 -21.48 -11.64
N ASN A 463 -10.96 -21.08 -12.56
CA ASN A 463 -9.98 -20.02 -12.36
C ASN A 463 -9.12 -20.28 -11.11
N ASN A 464 -8.21 -21.19 -11.26
CA ASN A 464 -7.30 -21.66 -10.22
C ASN A 464 -5.86 -21.31 -10.51
N ILE A 465 -4.99 -21.44 -9.50
CA ILE A 465 -3.54 -21.30 -9.61
C ILE A 465 -2.86 -22.54 -9.02
N PHE A 466 -1.86 -23.04 -9.72
CA PHE A 466 -0.91 -24.06 -9.26
C PHE A 466 0.40 -23.39 -8.91
N ALA A 467 1.03 -23.82 -7.82
CA ALA A 467 2.36 -23.41 -7.39
C ALA A 467 3.24 -24.66 -7.19
N GLY A 468 4.30 -24.78 -7.98
CA GLY A 468 5.27 -25.87 -7.85
C GLY A 468 6.66 -25.30 -7.54
N THR A 469 7.25 -25.65 -6.39
CA THR A 469 8.54 -25.13 -5.93
C THR A 469 9.61 -26.20 -5.97
N PHE A 470 10.64 -25.94 -6.76
CA PHE A 470 11.83 -26.76 -7.02
C PHE A 470 13.05 -26.18 -6.33
N THR A 471 14.07 -27.03 -6.10
CA THR A 471 15.38 -26.64 -5.61
C THR A 471 16.45 -27.45 -6.31
N GLU A 472 17.70 -27.00 -6.26
CA GLU A 472 18.83 -27.72 -6.89
C GLU A 472 19.15 -29.05 -6.23
N THR A 473 18.87 -29.18 -4.92
CA THR A 473 19.13 -30.41 -4.15
C THR A 473 17.91 -30.81 -3.39
N SER A 474 17.62 -32.11 -3.35
CA SER A 474 16.58 -32.67 -2.50
C SER A 474 17.08 -32.98 -1.07
N GLN A 475 18.37 -32.84 -0.81
CA GLN A 475 18.96 -33.05 0.52
C GLN A 475 18.55 -31.89 1.44
N ASP A 476 18.09 -32.21 2.61
CA ASP A 476 17.60 -31.25 3.61
C ASP A 476 16.43 -30.35 3.16
N LEU A 477 15.75 -30.71 2.09
CA LEU A 477 14.53 -30.06 1.67
C LEU A 477 13.35 -30.57 2.51
N THR A 478 12.68 -29.66 3.19
CA THR A 478 11.49 -29.95 3.99
C THR A 478 10.37 -28.97 3.69
N ALA A 479 9.14 -29.36 3.95
CA ALA A 479 7.99 -28.48 3.79
C ALA A 479 6.96 -28.72 4.88
N LYS A 480 6.23 -27.68 5.24
CA LYS A 480 5.13 -27.76 6.19
C LYS A 480 4.00 -26.80 5.80
N ALA A 481 2.77 -27.19 6.12
CA ALA A 481 1.69 -26.21 6.22
C ALA A 481 1.98 -25.34 7.45
N LEU A 482 1.77 -24.05 7.29
CA LEU A 482 1.83 -23.13 8.40
C LEU A 482 0.53 -23.26 9.19
N SER A 483 0.62 -23.51 10.50
CA SER A 483 -0.57 -23.67 11.32
C SER A 483 -1.27 -22.33 11.54
N THR A 484 -2.56 -22.37 11.93
CA THR A 484 -3.30 -21.17 12.36
C THR A 484 -2.66 -20.47 13.55
N THR A 485 -1.78 -21.16 14.29
CA THR A 485 -0.98 -20.60 15.36
C THR A 485 0.31 -19.95 14.85
N ASP A 486 0.89 -20.46 13.76
CA ASP A 486 2.11 -19.92 13.17
C ASP A 486 1.82 -18.80 12.18
N VAL A 487 0.69 -18.86 11.49
CA VAL A 487 0.25 -17.92 10.47
C VAL A 487 -1.22 -17.66 10.65
N THR A 488 -1.58 -16.46 10.41
CA THR A 488 -2.96 -16.06 10.42
C THR A 488 -3.74 -16.63 9.25
N ASN A 489 -4.27 -17.81 9.40
CA ASN A 489 -5.57 -18.13 8.85
C ASN A 489 -6.60 -17.57 9.81
N VAL A 490 -6.63 -16.29 9.99
CA VAL A 490 -7.65 -15.72 10.84
C VAL A 490 -8.83 -15.42 9.95
N VAL A 491 -9.70 -16.36 9.92
CA VAL A 491 -11.09 -16.01 10.13
C VAL A 491 -11.08 -15.35 11.50
N SER A 492 -11.14 -14.02 11.52
CA SER A 492 -11.24 -13.28 12.75
C SER A 492 -12.48 -13.79 13.48
N THR A 493 -12.26 -14.47 14.60
CA THR A 493 -13.32 -14.70 15.57
C THR A 493 -13.49 -13.47 16.45
N ASN A 494 -12.80 -12.38 16.10
CA ASN A 494 -12.81 -11.16 16.85
C ASN A 494 -14.01 -10.29 16.45
N THR A 495 -14.61 -9.65 17.41
CA THR A 495 -15.70 -8.69 17.27
C THR A 495 -15.32 -7.46 16.45
N ASP A 496 -14.05 -7.21 16.22
CA ASP A 496 -13.54 -6.21 15.28
C ASP A 496 -13.60 -6.84 13.86
N LYS A 497 -14.64 -6.52 13.14
CA LYS A 497 -15.09 -7.10 11.87
C LYS A 497 -14.15 -6.88 10.67
N GLU A 498 -12.88 -7.13 10.80
CA GLU A 498 -11.95 -7.16 9.68
C GLU A 498 -11.64 -8.61 9.32
N ASP A 499 -12.55 -9.23 8.60
CA ASP A 499 -12.35 -10.53 7.99
C ASP A 499 -11.38 -10.37 6.81
N GLY A 500 -10.10 -10.55 7.06
CA GLY A 500 -9.11 -10.72 6.00
C GLY A 500 -9.43 -11.98 5.18
N PRO A 501 -8.83 -12.13 3.98
CA PRO A 501 -9.06 -13.29 3.14
C PRO A 501 -8.62 -14.57 3.84
N ILE A 502 -9.38 -15.66 3.66
CA ILE A 502 -8.97 -16.99 4.10
C ILE A 502 -7.78 -17.42 3.24
N ARG A 503 -6.69 -17.85 3.88
CA ARG A 503 -5.46 -18.22 3.18
C ARG A 503 -4.92 -19.55 3.69
N LEU A 504 -4.38 -20.36 2.79
CA LEU A 504 -3.55 -21.51 3.11
C LEU A 504 -2.09 -21.06 3.12
N GLY A 505 -1.49 -20.96 4.29
CA GLY A 505 -0.06 -20.72 4.43
C GLY A 505 0.75 -22.03 4.35
N TYR A 506 1.86 -21.98 3.60
CA TYR A 506 2.84 -23.06 3.60
C TYR A 506 4.26 -22.53 3.47
N GLN A 507 5.21 -23.35 3.89
CA GLN A 507 6.61 -22.99 3.95
C GLN A 507 7.45 -24.14 3.41
N ILE A 508 8.39 -23.80 2.55
CA ILE A 508 9.39 -24.73 2.02
C ILE A 508 10.75 -24.28 2.54
N THR A 509 11.48 -25.20 3.17
CA THR A 509 12.74 -24.94 3.86
C THR A 509 13.86 -25.69 3.17
N LEU A 510 14.95 -25.01 2.93
CA LEU A 510 16.19 -25.56 2.38
C LEU A 510 17.37 -25.15 3.25
N ARG A 511 18.23 -26.12 3.58
CA ARG A 511 19.51 -25.82 4.20
C ARG A 511 20.50 -25.44 3.13
N GLN A 512 21.21 -24.35 3.35
CA GLN A 512 22.25 -23.91 2.45
C GLN A 512 23.41 -24.91 2.42
N PRO A 513 23.86 -25.32 1.23
CA PRO A 513 25.08 -26.09 1.10
C PRO A 513 26.29 -25.27 1.56
N LYS A 514 27.28 -25.96 2.14
CA LYS A 514 28.55 -25.34 2.49
C LYS A 514 29.45 -25.31 1.25
N ILE A 515 29.45 -24.18 0.55
CA ILE A 515 30.30 -23.94 -0.62
C ILE A 515 31.42 -22.97 -0.25
N THR A 516 32.58 -23.11 -0.84
CA THR A 516 33.72 -22.23 -0.69
C THR A 516 34.09 -21.66 -2.07
N PRO A 517 34.24 -20.36 -2.22
CA PRO A 517 34.15 -19.30 -1.22
C PRO A 517 32.72 -19.00 -0.78
N ILE A 518 32.57 -18.47 0.43
CA ILE A 518 31.29 -18.23 1.12
C ILE A 518 30.40 -17.22 0.38
N GLU A 519 30.99 -16.22 -0.25
CA GLU A 519 30.32 -15.11 -0.92
C GLU A 519 29.43 -15.54 -2.08
N ILE A 520 29.71 -16.69 -2.66
CA ILE A 520 28.94 -17.25 -3.78
C ILE A 520 27.95 -18.32 -3.32
N SER A 521 27.85 -18.59 -2.04
CA SER A 521 26.94 -19.62 -1.52
C SER A 521 25.53 -19.07 -1.33
N ALA A 522 24.53 -19.75 -1.87
CA ALA A 522 23.13 -19.38 -1.78
C ALA A 522 22.18 -20.55 -1.58
N THR A 523 21.03 -20.30 -0.93
CA THR A 523 19.85 -21.15 -1.07
C THR A 523 19.06 -20.67 -2.27
N ARG A 524 18.61 -21.56 -3.14
CA ARG A 524 17.98 -21.21 -4.41
C ARG A 524 16.70 -22.03 -4.63
N TYR A 525 15.62 -21.34 -4.95
CA TYR A 525 14.29 -21.91 -5.21
C TYR A 525 13.80 -21.46 -6.57
N ILE A 526 13.10 -22.32 -7.30
CA ILE A 526 12.33 -21.98 -8.50
C ILE A 526 10.87 -22.31 -8.22
N THR A 527 10.00 -21.31 -8.25
CA THR A 527 8.55 -21.51 -8.08
C THR A 527 7.83 -21.18 -9.39
N ILE A 528 7.13 -22.15 -9.95
CA ILE A 528 6.28 -21.99 -11.13
C ILE A 528 4.85 -21.72 -10.65
N LEU A 529 4.25 -20.60 -11.08
CA LEU A 529 2.87 -20.23 -10.81
C LEU A 529 2.06 -20.32 -12.11
N CYS A 530 1.26 -21.38 -12.26
CA CYS A 530 0.50 -21.65 -13.48
C CYS A 530 -1.00 -21.56 -13.24
N PRO A 531 -1.73 -20.70 -13.97
CA PRO A 531 -3.19 -20.76 -13.99
C PRO A 531 -3.72 -22.06 -14.59
N PHE A 532 -4.83 -22.56 -14.05
CA PHE A 532 -5.59 -23.68 -14.61
C PHE A 532 -7.08 -23.51 -14.30
N GLU A 533 -7.95 -24.17 -15.06
CA GLU A 533 -9.41 -24.04 -14.87
C GLU A 533 -10.00 -25.21 -14.07
N ASN A 534 -9.48 -26.44 -14.27
CA ASN A 534 -10.01 -27.65 -13.65
C ASN A 534 -8.90 -28.70 -13.41
N ASP A 535 -9.23 -29.79 -12.73
CA ASP A 535 -8.26 -30.84 -12.37
C ASP A 535 -7.57 -31.47 -13.58
N THR A 536 -8.28 -31.67 -14.70
CA THR A 536 -7.67 -32.20 -15.93
C THR A 536 -6.57 -31.29 -16.43
N GLU A 537 -6.83 -29.98 -16.49
CA GLU A 537 -5.80 -29.02 -16.88
C GLU A 537 -4.63 -28.97 -15.89
N ARG A 538 -4.91 -29.11 -14.58
CA ARG A 538 -3.84 -29.15 -13.57
C ARG A 538 -2.93 -30.35 -13.79
N GLU A 539 -3.47 -31.51 -14.05
CA GLU A 539 -2.69 -32.74 -14.35
C GLU A 539 -1.88 -32.62 -15.64
N GLU A 540 -2.38 -31.89 -16.62
CA GLU A 540 -1.69 -31.59 -17.88
C GLU A 540 -0.55 -30.60 -17.73
N LEU A 541 -0.43 -29.84 -16.64
CA LEU A 541 0.64 -28.87 -16.44
C LEU A 541 2.02 -29.53 -16.52
N LYS A 542 2.19 -30.72 -15.94
CA LYS A 542 3.42 -31.53 -15.99
C LYS A 542 4.68 -30.67 -15.86
N VAL A 543 4.70 -29.87 -14.78
CA VAL A 543 5.77 -28.90 -14.56
C VAL A 543 7.10 -29.55 -14.26
N ASP A 544 8.18 -28.89 -14.67
CA ASP A 544 9.54 -29.21 -14.33
C ASP A 544 10.39 -27.96 -14.27
N ALA A 545 11.42 -27.92 -13.42
CA ALA A 545 12.37 -26.81 -13.38
C ALA A 545 13.73 -27.24 -12.87
N LYS A 546 14.78 -26.60 -13.41
CA LYS A 546 16.17 -26.77 -12.97
C LYS A 546 16.97 -25.51 -13.24
N PHE A 547 18.00 -25.30 -12.44
CA PHE A 547 19.04 -24.30 -12.73
C PHE A 547 19.96 -24.82 -13.86
N THR A 548 20.42 -23.91 -14.70
CA THR A 548 21.29 -24.21 -15.84
C THR A 548 22.59 -23.39 -15.87
N ASP A 549 22.83 -22.63 -14.79
CA ASP A 549 23.99 -21.76 -14.64
C ASP A 549 25.16 -22.37 -13.84
N ASN A 550 25.04 -23.61 -13.38
CA ASN A 550 26.10 -24.33 -12.68
C ASN A 550 26.92 -25.16 -13.69
N GLU A 551 27.92 -24.56 -14.30
CA GLU A 551 28.79 -25.25 -15.29
C GLU A 551 29.62 -26.39 -14.67
N ASP A 552 29.97 -26.29 -13.39
CA ASP A 552 30.76 -27.27 -12.64
C ASP A 552 29.91 -28.28 -11.85
N GLY A 553 28.57 -28.18 -11.91
CA GLY A 553 27.62 -29.03 -11.16
C GLY A 553 27.55 -28.72 -9.68
N THR A 554 28.08 -27.59 -9.22
CA THR A 554 28.05 -27.16 -7.82
C THR A 554 26.72 -26.51 -7.50
N ALA A 555 25.84 -27.22 -6.82
CA ALA A 555 24.54 -26.69 -6.41
C ALA A 555 24.68 -25.59 -5.34
N GLY A 556 23.78 -24.60 -5.36
CA GLY A 556 23.74 -23.51 -4.40
C GLY A 556 24.73 -22.38 -4.65
N THR A 557 25.14 -22.16 -5.88
CA THR A 557 26.02 -21.06 -6.29
C THR A 557 25.21 -19.82 -6.66
N PHE A 558 25.52 -18.69 -6.04
CA PHE A 558 24.99 -17.39 -6.42
C PHE A 558 25.79 -16.76 -7.56
N HIS A 559 25.09 -16.25 -8.56
CA HIS A 559 25.67 -15.54 -9.69
C HIS A 559 25.22 -14.08 -9.69
N SER A 560 26.16 -13.15 -9.49
CA SER A 560 25.86 -11.73 -9.37
C SER A 560 25.24 -11.13 -10.63
N GLU A 561 25.62 -11.64 -11.81
CA GLU A 561 25.13 -11.21 -13.12
C GLU A 561 23.68 -11.63 -13.41
N GLY A 562 23.15 -12.58 -12.67
CA GLY A 562 21.81 -13.10 -12.83
C GLY A 562 21.72 -14.61 -12.80
N VAL A 563 20.53 -15.15 -12.98
CA VAL A 563 20.22 -16.57 -12.94
C VAL A 563 19.86 -17.07 -14.35
N SER A 564 20.20 -18.33 -14.64
CA SER A 564 19.70 -19.06 -15.81
C SER A 564 19.03 -20.35 -15.36
N ILE A 565 17.83 -20.59 -15.88
CA ILE A 565 16.98 -21.73 -15.53
C ILE A 565 16.33 -22.32 -16.80
N GLN A 566 15.94 -23.56 -16.70
CA GLN A 566 15.06 -24.19 -17.68
C GLN A 566 13.79 -24.65 -16.98
N VAL A 567 12.64 -24.30 -17.53
CA VAL A 567 11.34 -24.72 -17.01
C VAL A 567 10.53 -25.41 -18.09
N THR A 568 9.73 -26.39 -17.69
CA THR A 568 8.78 -27.07 -18.58
C THR A 568 7.36 -26.87 -18.06
N VAL A 569 6.46 -26.49 -18.93
CA VAL A 569 5.03 -26.36 -18.65
C VAL A 569 4.25 -26.92 -19.83
N LYS A 570 3.34 -27.86 -19.59
CA LYS A 570 2.53 -28.53 -20.63
C LYS A 570 3.38 -29.09 -21.78
N GLY A 571 4.53 -29.67 -21.45
CA GLY A 571 5.46 -30.24 -22.41
C GLY A 571 6.32 -29.25 -23.21
N THR A 572 6.10 -27.95 -23.03
CA THR A 572 6.93 -26.89 -23.65
C THR A 572 8.07 -26.52 -22.72
N VAL A 573 9.30 -26.50 -23.28
CA VAL A 573 10.51 -26.10 -22.56
C VAL A 573 10.80 -24.62 -22.80
N TYR A 574 11.12 -23.92 -21.75
CA TYR A 574 11.50 -22.50 -21.75
C TYR A 574 12.87 -22.34 -21.11
N ASP A 575 13.81 -21.77 -21.84
CA ASP A 575 15.11 -21.34 -21.29
C ASP A 575 14.98 -19.87 -20.88
N LEU A 576 15.10 -19.59 -19.59
CA LEU A 576 14.92 -18.27 -19.01
C LEU A 576 16.22 -17.79 -18.39
N SER A 577 16.56 -16.53 -18.61
CA SER A 577 17.76 -15.92 -18.05
C SER A 577 17.52 -14.47 -17.68
N SER A 578 18.02 -14.06 -16.52
CA SER A 578 18.07 -12.67 -16.08
C SER A 578 19.48 -12.05 -16.26
N LYS A 579 20.42 -12.78 -16.83
CA LYS A 579 21.78 -12.32 -17.18
C LYS A 579 21.76 -11.23 -18.24
#